data_0c6ef66e547e9fcd81981632e785de59
#
_entry.id   0c6ef66e547e9fcd81981632e785de59
#
_cell.length_a   1.000
_cell.length_b   1.000
_cell.length_c   1.000
_cell.angle_alpha   90.00
_cell.angle_beta   90.00
_cell.angle_gamma   90.00
#
_symmetry.space_group_name_H-M   'P 1'
#
loop_
_entity.id
_entity.type
_entity.pdbx_description
1 polymer ?
#
loop_
_entity_poly.entity_id
_entity_poly.type
_entity_poly.pdbx_seq_one_letter_code
_entity_poly.pdbx_strand_id
1 'polypeptide(L)'
;DIDYTADFQDFASNVFRPIFWMGAFIGLTHFVIVSGVEKGIERASKIMMPLLFLILLIMCVRSVTLPNAEAGLLFLFKPDFSKLTSSVVLSALGQAFFSLSLGMGCLITYSSYFGKDTNMQATAWQVTIINTLVAVLAGIMIFPAVFSFGITPSAGAELVFITLPNVFGQLPLSGLWSCIFYILLAMAALTSTISLHAVSYTHLTLPTKLEV
;
A
#
# COMPACT_ATOMS: atom_id res chain seq x y z
N ASP A 1 9.73 -27.97 -1.65
CA ASP A 1 10.01 -26.52 -1.61
C ASP A 1 9.20 -25.84 -2.71
N ILE A 2 8.46 -24.80 -2.36
CA ILE A 2 7.67 -24.02 -3.32
C ILE A 2 8.61 -23.05 -4.03
N ASP A 3 8.67 -23.09 -5.35
CA ASP A 3 9.42 -22.11 -6.15
C ASP A 3 8.53 -20.90 -6.46
N TYR A 4 8.56 -19.92 -5.56
CA TYR A 4 7.78 -18.68 -5.72
C TYR A 4 8.18 -17.86 -6.95
N THR A 5 9.40 -18.04 -7.48
CA THR A 5 9.84 -17.36 -8.70
C THR A 5 9.12 -17.95 -9.91
N ALA A 6 9.08 -19.28 -10.02
CA ALA A 6 8.38 -19.97 -11.08
C ALA A 6 6.87 -19.72 -11.02
N ASP A 7 6.27 -19.76 -9.82
CA ASP A 7 4.85 -19.47 -9.63
C ASP A 7 4.47 -18.04 -10.03
N PHE A 8 5.30 -17.06 -9.65
CA PHE A 8 5.08 -15.67 -10.04
C PHE A 8 5.22 -15.46 -11.56
N GLN A 9 6.22 -16.09 -12.18
CA GLN A 9 6.40 -16.01 -13.64
C GLN A 9 5.27 -16.70 -14.41
N ASP A 10 4.80 -17.88 -13.96
CA ASP A 10 3.65 -18.56 -14.55
C ASP A 10 2.38 -17.70 -14.46
N PHE A 11 2.15 -17.09 -13.30
CA PHE A 11 1.02 -16.17 -13.15
C PHE A 11 1.15 -14.94 -14.05
N ALA A 12 2.32 -14.27 -14.07
CA ALA A 12 2.54 -13.03 -14.79
C ALA A 12 2.53 -13.22 -16.32
N SER A 13 2.99 -14.37 -16.81
CA SER A 13 2.99 -14.72 -18.24
C SER A 13 1.63 -15.22 -18.76
N ASN A 14 0.74 -15.65 -17.87
CA ASN A 14 -0.60 -16.10 -18.24
C ASN A 14 -1.51 -14.91 -18.56
N VAL A 15 -2.13 -14.90 -19.72
CA VAL A 15 -2.99 -13.80 -20.15
C VAL A 15 -4.31 -13.77 -19.38
N PHE A 16 -4.90 -14.93 -19.10
CA PHE A 16 -6.26 -15.00 -18.55
C PHE A 16 -6.32 -14.81 -17.04
N ARG A 17 -5.36 -15.37 -16.28
CA ARG A 17 -5.38 -15.30 -14.81
C ARG A 17 -5.28 -13.86 -14.27
N PRO A 18 -4.31 -13.02 -14.70
CA PRO A 18 -4.24 -11.63 -14.25
C PRO A 18 -5.47 -10.82 -14.67
N ILE A 19 -6.00 -11.02 -15.89
CA ILE A 19 -7.20 -10.31 -16.38
C ILE A 19 -8.42 -10.67 -15.53
N PHE A 20 -8.62 -11.95 -15.23
CA PHE A 20 -9.72 -12.41 -14.38
C PHE A 20 -9.67 -11.77 -12.98
N TRP A 21 -8.52 -11.84 -12.33
CA TRP A 21 -8.36 -11.27 -10.98
C TRP A 21 -8.44 -9.74 -10.98
N MET A 22 -7.91 -9.09 -12.01
CA MET A 22 -8.06 -7.65 -12.19
C MET A 22 -9.54 -7.28 -12.33
N GLY A 23 -10.29 -7.98 -13.17
CA GLY A 23 -11.73 -7.76 -13.33
C GLY A 23 -12.51 -7.99 -12.04
N ALA A 24 -12.20 -9.06 -11.29
CA ALA A 24 -12.81 -9.34 -10.00
C ALA A 24 -12.52 -8.23 -8.97
N PHE A 25 -11.28 -7.74 -8.93
CA PHE A 25 -10.87 -6.69 -8.01
C PHE A 25 -11.49 -5.33 -8.35
N ILE A 26 -11.57 -4.98 -9.64
CA ILE A 26 -12.27 -3.78 -10.11
C ILE A 26 -13.76 -3.89 -9.81
N GLY A 27 -14.38 -5.06 -10.02
CA GLY A 27 -15.78 -5.31 -9.68
C GLY A 27 -16.06 -5.11 -8.18
N LEU A 28 -15.18 -5.62 -7.31
CA LEU A 28 -15.26 -5.39 -5.87
C LEU A 28 -15.16 -3.91 -5.50
N THR A 29 -14.20 -3.20 -6.10
CA THR A 29 -14.02 -1.75 -5.92
C THR A 29 -15.27 -0.99 -6.35
N HIS A 30 -15.82 -1.32 -7.52
CA HIS A 30 -17.03 -0.70 -8.04
C HIS A 30 -18.24 -0.95 -7.14
N PHE A 31 -18.39 -2.17 -6.64
CA PHE A 31 -19.48 -2.51 -5.70
C PHE A 31 -19.44 -1.65 -4.42
N VAL A 32 -18.25 -1.41 -3.86
CA VAL A 32 -18.09 -0.53 -2.69
C VAL A 32 -18.56 0.90 -3.01
N ILE A 33 -18.21 1.42 -4.19
CA ILE A 33 -18.53 2.80 -4.59
C ILE A 33 -20.02 2.97 -4.89
N VAL A 34 -20.64 2.03 -5.62
CA VAL A 34 -22.08 2.08 -5.96
C VAL A 34 -22.97 1.95 -4.72
N SER A 35 -22.49 1.30 -3.66
CA SER A 35 -23.17 1.23 -2.36
C SER A 35 -23.32 2.60 -1.67
N GLY A 36 -22.83 3.68 -2.29
CA GLY A 36 -22.88 5.07 -1.86
C GLY A 36 -21.48 5.63 -1.68
N VAL A 37 -21.07 6.52 -2.59
CA VAL A 37 -19.69 7.08 -2.63
C VAL A 37 -19.29 7.58 -1.25
N GLU A 38 -20.09 8.46 -0.66
CA GLU A 38 -19.78 9.07 0.63
C GLU A 38 -19.83 8.06 1.79
N LYS A 39 -20.97 7.36 1.92
CA LYS A 39 -21.17 6.40 3.04
C LYS A 39 -20.38 5.11 2.88
N GLY A 40 -20.20 4.63 1.65
CA GLY A 40 -19.45 3.40 1.35
C GLY A 40 -17.95 3.57 1.62
N ILE A 41 -17.37 4.66 1.11
CA ILE A 41 -15.96 5.00 1.32
C ILE A 41 -15.70 5.27 2.82
N GLU A 42 -16.54 6.06 3.46
CA GLU A 42 -16.40 6.38 4.88
C GLU A 42 -16.44 5.11 5.75
N ARG A 43 -17.42 4.22 5.50
CA ARG A 43 -17.55 2.97 6.27
C ARG A 43 -16.38 2.02 6.02
N ALA A 44 -15.98 1.85 4.75
CA ALA A 44 -14.83 1.03 4.40
C ALA A 44 -13.56 1.56 5.09
N SER A 45 -13.29 2.86 4.99
CA SER A 45 -12.11 3.48 5.58
C SER A 45 -12.11 3.39 7.12
N LYS A 46 -13.22 3.64 7.78
CA LYS A 46 -13.34 3.55 9.25
C LYS A 46 -13.01 2.16 9.81
N ILE A 47 -13.27 1.10 9.06
CA ILE A 47 -12.99 -0.28 9.49
C ILE A 47 -11.61 -0.71 8.98
N MET A 48 -11.31 -0.48 7.71
CA MET A 48 -10.11 -1.00 7.06
C MET A 48 -8.84 -0.30 7.56
N MET A 49 -8.85 1.02 7.75
CA MET A 49 -7.64 1.74 8.13
C MET A 49 -7.11 1.38 9.52
N PRO A 50 -7.93 1.33 10.60
CA PRO A 50 -7.45 0.85 11.89
C PRO A 50 -6.97 -0.59 11.86
N LEU A 51 -7.68 -1.47 11.14
CA LEU A 51 -7.28 -2.87 11.00
C LEU A 51 -5.95 -3.01 10.26
N LEU A 52 -5.76 -2.28 9.16
CA LEU A 52 -4.49 -2.17 8.44
C LEU A 52 -3.34 -1.76 9.36
N PHE A 53 -3.56 -0.70 10.14
CA PHE A 53 -2.54 -0.20 11.04
C PHE A 53 -2.20 -1.20 12.15
N LEU A 54 -3.21 -1.87 12.70
CA LEU A 54 -3.01 -2.92 13.70
C LEU A 54 -2.20 -4.10 13.15
N ILE A 55 -2.55 -4.59 11.97
CA ILE A 55 -1.84 -5.69 11.30
C ILE A 55 -0.40 -5.25 11.01
N LEU A 56 -0.19 -4.04 10.51
CA LEU A 56 1.14 -3.48 10.25
C LEU A 56 1.99 -3.46 11.53
N LEU A 57 1.44 -3.02 12.66
CA LEU A 57 2.15 -3.01 13.94
C LEU A 57 2.52 -4.42 14.41
N ILE A 58 1.60 -5.39 14.29
CA ILE A 58 1.88 -6.79 14.65
C ILE A 58 3.03 -7.32 13.80
N MET A 59 3.02 -7.07 12.50
CA MET A 59 4.09 -7.49 11.59
C MET A 59 5.42 -6.78 11.89
N CYS A 60 5.41 -5.49 12.24
CA CYS A 60 6.60 -4.75 12.68
C CYS A 60 7.23 -5.38 13.93
N VAL A 61 6.43 -5.62 14.96
CA VAL A 61 6.91 -6.28 16.19
C VAL A 61 7.53 -7.64 15.87
N ARG A 62 6.86 -8.43 15.03
CA ARG A 62 7.38 -9.75 14.63
C ARG A 62 8.70 -9.63 13.87
N SER A 63 8.82 -8.68 12.94
CA SER A 63 10.03 -8.46 12.14
C SER A 63 11.22 -8.05 12.99
N VAL A 64 11.03 -7.12 13.92
CA VAL A 64 12.11 -6.63 14.80
C VAL A 64 12.56 -7.69 15.82
N THR A 65 11.70 -8.65 16.17
CA THR A 65 12.07 -9.76 17.06
C THR A 65 12.82 -10.91 16.38
N LEU A 66 13.08 -10.83 15.07
CA LEU A 66 13.85 -11.82 14.34
C LEU A 66 15.35 -11.73 14.64
N PRO A 67 16.08 -12.84 14.57
CA PRO A 67 17.55 -12.83 14.66
C PRO A 67 18.14 -11.94 13.57
N ASN A 68 19.19 -11.17 13.87
CA ASN A 68 19.85 -10.25 12.94
C ASN A 68 18.95 -9.12 12.36
N ALA A 69 17.81 -8.83 12.98
CA ALA A 69 16.93 -7.73 12.57
C ALA A 69 17.65 -6.35 12.55
N GLU A 70 18.70 -6.21 13.35
CA GLU A 70 19.52 -5.00 13.44
C GLU A 70 20.11 -4.58 12.08
N ALA A 71 20.55 -5.54 11.27
CA ALA A 71 21.09 -5.26 9.93
C ALA A 71 20.06 -4.55 9.03
N GLY A 72 18.81 -4.98 9.08
CA GLY A 72 17.71 -4.34 8.33
C GLY A 72 17.36 -2.95 8.86
N LEU A 73 17.39 -2.76 10.20
CA LEU A 73 17.17 -1.44 10.80
C LEU A 73 18.31 -0.48 10.46
N LEU A 74 19.56 -0.94 10.50
CA LEU A 74 20.71 -0.15 10.08
C LEU A 74 20.62 0.24 8.60
N PHE A 75 20.20 -0.69 7.74
CA PHE A 75 19.99 -0.40 6.33
C PHE A 75 18.95 0.72 6.12
N LEU A 76 17.86 0.70 6.89
CA LEU A 76 16.78 1.68 6.78
C LEU A 76 17.15 3.05 7.35
N PHE A 77 17.83 3.09 8.51
CA PHE A 77 18.02 4.33 9.27
C PHE A 77 19.43 4.91 9.21
N LYS A 78 20.44 4.13 8.77
CA LYS A 78 21.80 4.64 8.64
C LYS A 78 21.94 5.50 7.40
N PRO A 79 22.11 6.82 7.52
CA PRO A 79 22.23 7.69 6.36
C PRO A 79 23.58 7.47 5.66
N ASP A 80 23.55 7.37 4.35
CA ASP A 80 24.73 7.33 3.50
C ASP A 80 24.69 8.51 2.50
N PHE A 81 25.25 9.62 2.91
CA PHE A 81 25.26 10.83 2.09
C PHE A 81 26.12 10.71 0.83
N SER A 82 27.00 9.71 0.74
CA SER A 82 27.79 9.47 -0.46
C SER A 82 26.95 9.04 -1.67
N LYS A 83 25.78 8.45 -1.40
CA LYS A 83 24.83 8.01 -2.41
C LYS A 83 23.81 9.07 -2.81
N LEU A 84 23.85 10.25 -2.20
CA LEU A 84 22.91 11.33 -2.49
C LEU A 84 23.27 12.03 -3.80
N THR A 85 22.67 11.56 -4.88
CA THR A 85 22.80 12.14 -6.23
C THR A 85 21.54 12.87 -6.64
N SER A 86 21.63 13.73 -7.68
CA SER A 86 20.45 14.40 -8.25
C SER A 86 19.38 13.40 -8.70
N SER A 87 19.78 12.23 -9.20
CA SER A 87 18.86 11.16 -9.58
C SER A 87 18.10 10.60 -8.38
N VAL A 88 18.77 10.40 -7.25
CA VAL A 88 18.15 9.92 -6.00
C VAL A 88 17.15 10.94 -5.48
N VAL A 89 17.48 12.23 -5.50
CA VAL A 89 16.56 13.31 -5.10
C VAL A 89 15.33 13.34 -6.00
N LEU A 90 15.52 13.23 -7.32
CA LEU A 90 14.40 13.20 -8.27
C LEU A 90 13.50 11.97 -8.08
N SER A 91 14.10 10.80 -7.84
CA SER A 91 13.35 9.57 -7.54
C SER A 91 12.57 9.68 -6.24
N ALA A 92 13.16 10.27 -5.19
CA ALA A 92 12.49 10.50 -3.91
C ALA A 92 11.32 11.48 -4.06
N LEU A 93 11.49 12.54 -4.88
CA LEU A 93 10.42 13.48 -5.19
C LEU A 93 9.28 12.76 -5.94
N GLY A 94 9.59 11.97 -6.95
CA GLY A 94 8.59 11.16 -7.67
C GLY A 94 7.83 10.21 -6.75
N GLN A 95 8.53 9.55 -5.83
CA GLN A 95 7.91 8.70 -4.82
C GLN A 95 7.00 9.47 -3.86
N ALA A 96 7.38 10.68 -3.44
CA ALA A 96 6.55 11.53 -2.59
C ALA A 96 5.25 11.94 -3.31
N PHE A 97 5.34 12.32 -4.59
CA PHE A 97 4.16 12.63 -5.42
C PHE A 97 3.22 11.42 -5.54
N PHE A 98 3.77 10.25 -5.81
CA PHE A 98 3.01 9.01 -5.93
C PHE A 98 2.34 8.64 -4.59
N SER A 99 3.09 8.64 -3.51
CA SER A 99 2.64 8.24 -2.17
C SER A 99 1.54 9.15 -1.61
N LEU A 100 1.63 10.46 -1.87
CA LEU A 100 0.63 11.46 -1.48
C LEU A 100 -0.51 11.59 -2.49
N SER A 101 -0.52 10.79 -3.56
CA SER A 101 -1.53 10.84 -4.64
C SER A 101 -1.66 12.23 -5.28
N LEU A 102 -0.54 12.96 -5.39
CA LEU A 102 -0.52 14.28 -6.01
C LEU A 102 -0.67 14.15 -7.53
N GLY A 103 -1.47 15.02 -8.13
CA GLY A 103 -1.71 15.03 -9.58
C GLY A 103 -2.70 13.99 -10.11
N MET A 104 -3.22 13.10 -9.26
CA MET A 104 -4.18 12.05 -9.63
C MET A 104 -5.65 12.45 -9.46
N GLY A 105 -5.94 13.64 -8.99
CA GLY A 105 -7.32 14.10 -8.72
C GLY A 105 -7.92 13.61 -7.41
N CYS A 106 -7.34 12.60 -6.75
CA CYS A 106 -7.89 12.01 -5.52
C CYS A 106 -8.07 13.04 -4.40
N LEU A 107 -7.07 13.89 -4.17
CA LEU A 107 -7.14 14.93 -3.14
C LEU A 107 -8.21 15.97 -3.45
N ILE A 108 -8.40 16.33 -4.72
CA ILE A 108 -9.45 17.27 -5.16
C ILE A 108 -10.82 16.65 -4.88
N THR A 109 -11.01 15.39 -5.27
CA THR A 109 -12.27 14.66 -5.04
C THR A 109 -12.59 14.55 -3.56
N TYR A 110 -11.62 14.15 -2.72
CA TYR A 110 -11.85 14.04 -1.29
C TYR A 110 -12.06 15.38 -0.61
N SER A 111 -11.35 16.42 -1.02
CA SER A 111 -11.55 17.75 -0.45
C SER A 111 -12.91 18.36 -0.80
N SER A 112 -13.54 17.92 -1.89
CA SER A 112 -14.91 18.36 -2.23
C SER A 112 -15.98 17.86 -1.24
N TYR A 113 -15.69 16.81 -0.48
CA TYR A 113 -16.56 16.29 0.58
C TYR A 113 -16.31 16.91 1.95
N PHE A 114 -15.32 17.80 2.08
CA PHE A 114 -15.02 18.42 3.38
C PHE A 114 -16.06 19.49 3.73
N GLY A 115 -16.39 19.57 5.02
CA GLY A 115 -17.22 20.64 5.54
C GLY A 115 -16.51 22.00 5.45
N LYS A 116 -17.29 23.08 5.41
CA LYS A 116 -16.78 24.47 5.27
C LYS A 116 -15.82 24.88 6.42
N ASP A 117 -15.94 24.23 7.57
CA ASP A 117 -15.12 24.51 8.76
C ASP A 117 -13.83 23.70 8.81
N THR A 118 -13.51 22.89 7.77
CA THR A 118 -12.33 22.05 7.75
C THR A 118 -11.07 22.89 7.53
N ASN A 119 -10.11 22.75 8.45
CA ASN A 119 -8.80 23.41 8.30
C ASN A 119 -7.93 22.59 7.32
N MET A 120 -7.87 23.03 6.07
CA MET A 120 -7.17 22.35 4.98
C MET A 120 -5.65 22.22 5.25
N GLN A 121 -5.04 23.24 5.86
CA GLN A 121 -3.61 23.21 6.16
C GLN A 121 -3.29 22.15 7.23
N ALA A 122 -4.07 22.09 8.29
CA ALA A 122 -3.89 21.08 9.33
C ALA A 122 -4.11 19.67 8.77
N THR A 123 -5.13 19.49 7.93
CA THR A 123 -5.40 18.22 7.25
C THR A 123 -4.24 17.79 6.35
N ALA A 124 -3.68 18.70 5.55
CA ALA A 124 -2.53 18.40 4.69
C ALA A 124 -1.31 17.92 5.52
N TRP A 125 -1.01 18.59 6.63
CA TRP A 125 0.06 18.18 7.54
C TRP A 125 -0.20 16.80 8.16
N GLN A 126 -1.42 16.55 8.63
CA GLN A 126 -1.80 15.26 9.21
C GLN A 126 -1.64 14.12 8.18
N VAL A 127 -2.13 14.31 6.96
CA VAL A 127 -2.00 13.32 5.87
C VAL A 127 -0.54 13.03 5.59
N THR A 128 0.30 14.06 5.45
CA THR A 128 1.73 13.91 5.16
C THR A 128 2.46 13.14 6.27
N ILE A 129 2.22 13.50 7.53
CA ILE A 129 2.87 12.86 8.68
C ILE A 129 2.44 11.40 8.81
N ILE A 130 1.13 11.11 8.72
CA ILE A 130 0.61 9.75 8.83
C ILE A 130 1.11 8.90 7.67
N ASN A 131 1.10 9.41 6.44
CA ASN A 131 1.62 8.71 5.27
C ASN A 131 3.11 8.34 5.44
N THR A 132 3.92 9.29 5.90
CA THR A 132 5.35 9.05 6.17
C THR A 132 5.55 8.02 7.28
N LEU A 133 4.76 8.12 8.37
CA LEU A 133 4.81 7.15 9.47
C LEU A 133 4.51 5.73 8.98
N VAL A 134 3.46 5.54 8.21
CA VAL A 134 3.08 4.24 7.65
C VAL A 134 4.17 3.71 6.72
N ALA A 135 4.78 4.56 5.88
CA ALA A 135 5.88 4.16 5.01
C ALA A 135 7.11 3.70 5.80
N VAL A 136 7.48 4.39 6.86
CA VAL A 136 8.57 3.99 7.77
C VAL A 136 8.25 2.68 8.47
N LEU A 137 7.03 2.50 8.98
CA LEU A 137 6.60 1.25 9.60
C LEU A 137 6.64 0.07 8.61
N ALA A 138 6.22 0.29 7.35
CA ALA A 138 6.34 -0.72 6.31
C ALA A 138 7.80 -1.11 6.05
N GLY A 139 8.72 -0.14 6.05
CA GLY A 139 10.17 -0.40 6.01
C GLY A 139 10.66 -1.23 7.19
N ILE A 140 10.24 -0.90 8.41
CA ILE A 140 10.55 -1.65 9.64
C ILE A 140 9.97 -3.06 9.59
N MET A 141 8.82 -3.27 8.95
CA MET A 141 8.25 -4.59 8.75
C MET A 141 9.07 -5.43 7.77
N ILE A 142 9.52 -4.85 6.66
CA ILE A 142 10.10 -5.58 5.53
C ILE A 142 11.60 -5.82 5.72
N PHE A 143 12.39 -4.76 5.93
CA PHE A 143 13.85 -4.86 5.88
C PHE A 143 14.44 -5.77 6.97
N PRO A 144 14.07 -5.67 8.26
CA PRO A 144 14.58 -6.59 9.26
C PRO A 144 14.27 -8.06 8.94
N ALA A 145 13.05 -8.34 8.42
CA ALA A 145 12.68 -9.69 8.04
C ALA A 145 13.54 -10.21 6.87
N VAL A 146 13.75 -9.42 5.82
CA VAL A 146 14.56 -9.80 4.66
C VAL A 146 16.02 -10.05 5.05
N PHE A 147 16.63 -9.13 5.82
CA PHE A 147 18.01 -9.25 6.26
C PHE A 147 18.24 -10.37 7.27
N SER A 148 17.22 -10.68 8.11
CA SER A 148 17.31 -11.78 9.08
C SER A 148 17.55 -13.15 8.42
N PHE A 149 17.07 -13.32 7.20
CA PHE A 149 17.24 -14.55 6.43
C PHE A 149 18.34 -14.48 5.36
N GLY A 150 19.15 -13.41 5.38
CA GLY A 150 20.28 -13.25 4.45
C GLY A 150 19.85 -13.07 2.99
N ILE A 151 18.60 -12.64 2.76
CA ILE A 151 18.07 -12.39 1.43
C ILE A 151 18.41 -10.96 1.03
N THR A 152 18.85 -10.75 -0.21
CA THR A 152 19.04 -9.41 -0.74
C THR A 152 17.69 -8.78 -1.08
N PRO A 153 17.41 -7.56 -0.60
CA PRO A 153 16.15 -6.90 -0.91
C PRO A 153 16.05 -6.61 -2.41
N SER A 154 15.06 -7.20 -3.06
CA SER A 154 14.66 -6.82 -4.41
C SER A 154 13.74 -5.58 -4.36
N ALA A 155 13.33 -5.07 -5.53
CA ALA A 155 12.46 -3.91 -5.63
C ALA A 155 11.16 -4.27 -6.38
N GLY A 156 10.11 -3.50 -6.14
CA GLY A 156 8.84 -3.65 -6.86
C GLY A 156 8.09 -4.94 -6.54
N ALA A 157 7.47 -5.54 -7.55
CA ALA A 157 6.62 -6.72 -7.40
C ALA A 157 7.39 -7.95 -6.90
N GLU A 158 8.66 -8.08 -7.27
CA GLU A 158 9.51 -9.21 -6.83
C GLU A 158 9.70 -9.23 -5.31
N LEU A 159 9.83 -8.06 -4.67
CA LEU A 159 9.91 -7.98 -3.22
C LEU A 159 8.68 -8.58 -2.56
N VAL A 160 7.50 -8.27 -3.08
CA VAL A 160 6.20 -8.65 -2.49
C VAL A 160 5.83 -10.10 -2.79
N PHE A 161 6.08 -10.58 -3.99
CA PHE A 161 5.57 -11.87 -4.46
C PHE A 161 6.62 -12.98 -4.54
N ILE A 162 7.91 -12.64 -4.43
CA ILE A 162 8.99 -13.62 -4.42
C ILE A 162 9.75 -13.56 -3.08
N THR A 163 10.28 -12.38 -2.74
CA THR A 163 11.16 -12.24 -1.57
C THR A 163 10.41 -12.48 -0.26
N LEU A 164 9.28 -11.81 -0.04
CA LEU A 164 8.54 -11.95 1.22
C LEU A 164 7.92 -13.34 1.43
N PRO A 165 7.34 -14.04 0.45
CA PRO A 165 6.95 -15.43 0.62
C PRO A 165 8.09 -16.36 1.05
N ASN A 166 9.28 -16.18 0.47
CA ASN A 166 10.47 -16.92 0.90
C ASN A 166 10.86 -16.64 2.36
N VAL A 167 10.73 -15.38 2.80
CA VAL A 167 10.94 -15.00 4.21
C VAL A 167 9.90 -15.64 5.10
N PHE A 168 8.62 -15.57 4.74
CA PHE A 168 7.54 -16.16 5.53
C PHE A 168 7.65 -17.69 5.60
N GLY A 169 8.09 -18.35 4.51
CA GLY A 169 8.32 -19.78 4.46
C GLY A 169 9.31 -20.29 5.50
N GLN A 170 10.24 -19.44 5.96
CA GLN A 170 11.22 -19.75 7.00
C GLN A 170 10.73 -19.46 8.43
N LEU A 171 9.56 -18.84 8.58
CA LEU A 171 8.98 -18.53 9.87
C LEU A 171 8.13 -19.70 10.41
N PRO A 172 8.09 -19.93 11.73
CA PRO A 172 7.07 -20.79 12.31
C PRO A 172 5.68 -20.22 12.02
N LEU A 173 4.73 -21.07 11.68
CA LEU A 173 3.38 -20.68 11.24
C LEU A 173 3.38 -19.83 9.94
N SER A 174 4.22 -20.22 8.97
CA SER A 174 4.40 -19.51 7.70
C SER A 174 3.09 -19.13 6.99
N GLY A 175 2.12 -20.06 6.94
CA GLY A 175 0.81 -19.82 6.35
C GLY A 175 0.02 -18.70 7.05
N LEU A 176 0.13 -18.58 8.38
CA LEU A 176 -0.52 -17.51 9.13
C LEU A 176 0.08 -16.13 8.77
N TRP A 177 1.41 -16.03 8.78
CA TRP A 177 2.10 -14.77 8.47
C TRP A 177 1.86 -14.33 7.03
N SER A 178 1.92 -15.26 6.08
CA SER A 178 1.59 -15.00 4.68
C SER A 178 0.13 -14.52 4.54
N CYS A 179 -0.81 -15.20 5.16
CA CYS A 179 -2.23 -14.84 5.11
C CYS A 179 -2.47 -13.43 5.67
N ILE A 180 -1.92 -13.11 6.84
CA ILE A 180 -2.03 -11.80 7.47
C ILE A 180 -1.44 -10.72 6.55
N PHE A 181 -0.26 -10.95 5.98
CA PHE A 181 0.40 -10.00 5.08
C PHE A 181 -0.40 -9.76 3.80
N TYR A 182 -0.88 -10.81 3.14
CA TYR A 182 -1.64 -10.64 1.90
C TYR A 182 -3.03 -10.05 2.11
N ILE A 183 -3.67 -10.28 3.27
CA ILE A 183 -4.87 -9.55 3.67
C ILE A 183 -4.57 -8.06 3.83
N LEU A 184 -3.50 -7.70 4.52
CA LEU A 184 -3.05 -6.31 4.66
C LEU A 184 -2.81 -5.67 3.28
N LEU A 185 -2.12 -6.36 2.40
CA LEU A 185 -1.82 -5.87 1.06
C LEU A 185 -3.09 -5.69 0.22
N ALA A 186 -3.99 -6.67 0.24
CA ALA A 186 -5.26 -6.60 -0.48
C ALA A 186 -6.15 -5.44 0.02
N MET A 187 -6.22 -5.23 1.35
CA MET A 187 -6.94 -4.11 1.93
C MET A 187 -6.31 -2.76 1.56
N ALA A 188 -4.98 -2.64 1.59
CA ALA A 188 -4.27 -1.43 1.18
C ALA A 188 -4.50 -1.12 -0.31
N ALA A 189 -4.43 -2.13 -1.16
CA ALA A 189 -4.74 -1.99 -2.59
C ALA A 189 -6.20 -1.59 -2.82
N LEU A 190 -7.14 -2.17 -2.09
CA LEU A 190 -8.57 -1.87 -2.22
C LEU A 190 -8.87 -0.42 -1.83
N THR A 191 -8.32 0.10 -0.74
CA THR A 191 -8.50 1.51 -0.37
C THR A 191 -7.96 2.46 -1.43
N SER A 192 -6.81 2.14 -2.03
CA SER A 192 -6.22 2.94 -3.11
C SER A 192 -7.05 2.90 -4.39
N THR A 193 -7.55 1.74 -4.79
CA THR A 193 -8.42 1.61 -5.98
C THR A 193 -9.77 2.27 -5.80
N ILE A 194 -10.37 2.22 -4.59
CA ILE A 194 -11.58 2.98 -4.25
C ILE A 194 -11.33 4.48 -4.47
N SER A 195 -10.21 5.01 -4.00
CA SER A 195 -9.85 6.42 -4.16
C SER A 195 -9.74 6.84 -5.63
N LEU A 196 -9.02 6.05 -6.44
CA LEU A 196 -8.87 6.32 -7.88
C LEU A 196 -10.18 6.19 -8.65
N HIS A 197 -10.99 5.19 -8.31
CA HIS A 197 -12.28 4.97 -8.97
C HIS A 197 -13.29 6.07 -8.61
N ALA A 198 -13.26 6.58 -7.36
CA ALA A 198 -14.10 7.69 -6.93
C ALA A 198 -13.86 8.95 -7.75
N VAL A 199 -12.62 9.25 -8.16
CA VAL A 199 -12.29 10.35 -9.08
C VAL A 199 -13.05 10.22 -10.40
N SER A 200 -12.94 9.06 -11.04
CA SER A 200 -13.61 8.80 -12.32
C SER A 200 -15.13 8.82 -12.18
N TYR A 201 -15.66 8.21 -11.14
CA TYR A 201 -17.10 8.17 -10.87
C TYR A 201 -17.67 9.57 -10.67
N THR A 202 -17.03 10.41 -9.86
CA THR A 202 -17.49 11.78 -9.58
C THR A 202 -17.47 12.64 -10.83
N HIS A 203 -16.43 12.55 -11.67
CA HIS A 203 -16.30 13.38 -12.87
C HIS A 203 -17.14 12.89 -14.06
N LEU A 204 -17.42 11.59 -14.17
CA LEU A 204 -18.18 11.03 -15.29
C LEU A 204 -19.69 11.01 -15.04
N THR A 205 -20.14 10.93 -13.78
CA THR A 205 -21.57 10.77 -13.45
C THR A 205 -22.27 12.04 -12.99
N LEU A 206 -21.54 13.10 -12.67
CA LEU A 206 -22.09 14.38 -12.21
C LEU A 206 -22.83 15.24 -13.27
N PRO A 207 -22.63 15.13 -14.58
CA PRO A 207 -23.29 16.03 -15.54
C PRO A 207 -24.79 15.74 -15.79
N THR A 208 -25.36 14.70 -15.25
CA THR A 208 -26.77 14.34 -15.57
C THR A 208 -27.81 15.00 -14.69
N LYS A 209 -27.44 15.87 -13.77
CA LYS A 209 -28.35 16.75 -13.03
C LYS A 209 -27.99 18.23 -13.25
N LEU A 210 -28.02 18.65 -14.48
CA LEU A 210 -28.41 20.03 -14.83
C LEU A 210 -29.93 20.05 -14.80
N GLU A 211 -30.50 20.04 -13.62
CA GLU A 211 -31.85 20.52 -13.43
C GLU A 211 -31.73 22.04 -13.28
N VAL A 212 -32.27 22.73 -14.30
CA VAL A 212 -32.59 24.12 -14.35
C VAL A 212 -33.52 24.51 -13.21
#